data_aac0ccb8b7337cb911e57ff427ce1eff
#
_entry.id   aac0ccb8b7337cb911e57ff427ce1eff
#
_cell.length_a   1.000
_cell.length_b   1.000
_cell.length_c   1.000
_cell.angle_alpha   90.00
_cell.angle_beta   90.00
_cell.angle_gamma   90.00
#
_symmetry.space_group_name_H-M   'P 1'
#
loop_
_entity.id
_entity.type
_entity.pdbx_description
1 polymer ?
#
loop_
_entity_poly.entity_id
_entity_poly.type
_entity_poly.pdbx_seq_one_letter_code
_entity_poly.pdbx_strand_id
1 'polypeptide(L)'
;MKSEPNVYSIADLRRDGCTCWDGVRNYQARNFMRDEMQVGDEIFFYHSSAQPMGIYGVAKVVREAYPDHTAFDPSDQHFDPKSDPTNPTWMMVDVGYVGTFKEPITLATLKQTPKLEKMLVIQRGSRLSVQPVTPEEWDIVMRVGELVP
;
A
#
# COMPACT_ATOMS: atom_id res chain seq x y z
N MET A 1 1.23 1.33 1.68
CA MET A 1 1.18 0.21 0.69
C MET A 1 2.15 0.51 -0.43
N LYS A 2 2.91 -0.48 -0.85
CA LYS A 2 3.94 -0.34 -1.89
C LYS A 2 3.44 -0.88 -3.23
N SER A 3 3.66 -0.13 -4.30
CA SER A 3 3.37 -0.56 -5.67
C SER A 3 4.49 -0.12 -6.61
N GLU A 4 4.75 -0.92 -7.62
CA GLU A 4 5.63 -0.51 -8.72
C GLU A 4 4.83 0.37 -9.69
N PRO A 5 5.32 1.59 -10.03
CA PRO A 5 4.52 2.54 -10.80
C PRO A 5 4.19 2.08 -12.22
N ASN A 6 5.00 1.19 -12.80
CA ASN A 6 4.69 0.60 -14.11
C ASN A 6 3.61 -0.50 -14.03
N VAL A 7 3.32 -1.00 -12.85
CA VAL A 7 2.22 -1.95 -12.61
C VAL A 7 0.96 -1.18 -12.21
N TYR A 8 1.06 -0.35 -11.16
CA TYR A 8 -0.05 0.50 -10.72
C TYR A 8 0.48 1.70 -9.95
N SER A 9 0.27 2.90 -10.49
CA SER A 9 0.76 4.16 -9.92
C SER A 9 -0.35 4.92 -9.18
N ILE A 10 0.06 5.95 -8.40
CA ILE A 10 -0.92 6.88 -7.80
C ILE A 10 -1.74 7.60 -8.89
N ALA A 11 -1.15 7.87 -10.05
CA ALA A 11 -1.86 8.46 -11.18
C ALA A 11 -2.94 7.51 -11.72
N ASP A 12 -2.65 6.20 -11.76
CA ASP A 12 -3.64 5.19 -12.13
C ASP A 12 -4.80 5.17 -11.14
N LEU A 13 -4.50 5.24 -9.84
CA LEU A 13 -5.54 5.28 -8.80
C LEU A 13 -6.38 6.56 -8.91
N ARG A 14 -5.76 7.70 -9.19
CA ARG A 14 -6.47 8.95 -9.41
C ARG A 14 -7.44 8.85 -10.59
N ARG A 15 -7.00 8.24 -11.69
CA ARG A 15 -7.82 8.01 -12.87
C ARG A 15 -9.01 7.09 -12.57
N ASP A 16 -8.74 5.98 -11.84
CA ASP A 16 -9.73 4.95 -11.56
C ASP A 16 -10.65 5.30 -10.39
N GLY A 17 -10.22 6.20 -9.51
CA GLY A 17 -10.93 6.59 -8.29
C GLY A 17 -10.78 5.59 -7.14
N CYS A 18 -10.92 4.31 -7.43
CA CYS A 18 -10.68 3.22 -6.48
C CYS A 18 -10.23 1.97 -7.22
N THR A 19 -9.62 1.04 -6.48
CA THR A 19 -9.18 -0.24 -7.02
C THR A 19 -9.17 -1.30 -5.91
N CYS A 20 -9.25 -2.57 -6.31
CA CYS A 20 -8.98 -3.67 -5.40
C CYS A 20 -7.47 -3.89 -5.30
N TRP A 21 -6.97 -4.06 -4.07
CA TRP A 21 -5.54 -4.29 -3.83
C TRP A 21 -5.26 -5.77 -3.74
N ASP A 22 -5.15 -6.40 -4.91
CA ASP A 22 -4.93 -7.83 -5.06
C ASP A 22 -3.44 -8.20 -5.04
N GLY A 23 -3.16 -9.50 -5.12
CA GLY A 23 -1.82 -10.00 -5.34
C GLY A 23 -0.90 -10.01 -4.12
N VAL A 24 -1.39 -9.70 -2.92
CA VAL A 24 -0.59 -9.79 -1.70
C VAL A 24 -0.40 -11.26 -1.34
N ARG A 25 0.87 -11.73 -1.36
CA ARG A 25 1.23 -13.15 -1.18
C ARG A 25 2.21 -13.35 -0.04
N ASN A 26 2.10 -12.51 1.00
CA ASN A 26 2.85 -12.63 2.24
C ASN A 26 1.86 -12.75 3.39
N TYR A 27 2.03 -13.76 4.25
CA TYR A 27 1.08 -14.03 5.33
C TYR A 27 0.98 -12.89 6.35
N GLN A 28 2.11 -12.25 6.66
CA GLN A 28 2.13 -11.15 7.61
C GLN A 28 1.35 -9.93 7.06
N ALA A 29 1.57 -9.59 5.79
CA ALA A 29 0.84 -8.51 5.13
C ALA A 29 -0.65 -8.84 5.01
N ARG A 30 -0.99 -10.09 4.64
CA ARG A 30 -2.37 -10.55 4.59
C ARG A 30 -3.06 -10.43 5.95
N ASN A 31 -2.40 -10.87 7.02
CA ASN A 31 -2.98 -10.80 8.36
C ASN A 31 -3.24 -9.35 8.77
N PHE A 32 -2.33 -8.44 8.45
CA PHE A 32 -2.51 -7.02 8.71
C PHE A 32 -3.73 -6.47 7.96
N MET A 33 -3.86 -6.78 6.68
CA MET A 33 -5.01 -6.36 5.87
C MET A 33 -6.32 -6.91 6.41
N ARG A 34 -6.33 -8.19 6.77
CA ARG A 34 -7.54 -8.88 7.24
C ARG A 34 -7.98 -8.40 8.63
N ASP A 35 -7.02 -8.24 9.56
CA ASP A 35 -7.31 -8.10 10.97
C ASP A 35 -7.27 -6.63 11.45
N GLU A 36 -6.50 -5.77 10.78
CA GLU A 36 -6.23 -4.41 11.27
C GLU A 36 -6.83 -3.30 10.40
N MET A 37 -6.93 -3.52 9.09
CA MET A 37 -7.42 -2.47 8.18
C MET A 37 -8.94 -2.32 8.25
N GLN A 38 -9.39 -1.08 8.43
CA GLN A 38 -10.82 -0.72 8.51
C GLN A 38 -11.14 0.37 7.49
N VAL A 39 -12.39 0.41 7.05
CA VAL A 39 -12.88 1.48 6.17
C VAL A 39 -12.59 2.85 6.78
N GLY A 40 -12.02 3.74 5.99
CA GLY A 40 -11.61 5.07 6.42
C GLY A 40 -10.15 5.18 6.83
N ASP A 41 -9.45 4.06 7.05
CA ASP A 41 -8.03 4.10 7.36
C ASP A 41 -7.26 4.71 6.18
N GLU A 42 -6.37 5.64 6.47
CA GLU A 42 -5.57 6.32 5.48
C GLU A 42 -4.28 5.56 5.18
N ILE A 43 -3.80 5.68 3.95
CA ILE A 43 -2.71 4.88 3.40
C ILE A 43 -1.73 5.80 2.70
N PHE A 44 -0.44 5.71 3.05
CA PHE A 44 0.61 6.25 2.18
C PHE A 44 0.81 5.32 0.98
N PHE A 45 0.75 5.90 -0.21
CA PHE A 45 0.97 5.18 -1.45
C PHE A 45 2.43 5.34 -1.87
N TYR A 46 3.20 4.25 -1.69
CA TYR A 46 4.64 4.25 -1.92
C TYR A 46 4.96 3.62 -3.27
N HIS A 47 5.77 4.30 -4.08
CA HIS A 47 6.31 3.75 -5.32
C HIS A 47 7.65 3.09 -5.04
N SER A 48 7.69 1.76 -5.18
CA SER A 48 8.92 0.97 -5.20
C SER A 48 9.42 0.85 -6.64
N SER A 49 10.71 0.50 -6.83
CA SER A 49 11.30 0.37 -8.17
C SER A 49 11.11 1.61 -9.05
N ALA A 50 11.11 2.79 -8.43
CA ALA A 50 10.93 4.09 -9.09
C ALA A 50 12.18 4.95 -8.95
N GLN A 51 12.27 6.00 -9.76
CA GLN A 51 13.31 7.02 -9.66
C GLN A 51 12.65 8.39 -9.51
N PRO A 52 12.56 8.93 -8.26
CA PRO A 52 13.01 8.32 -7.00
C PRO A 52 11.95 7.39 -6.39
N MET A 53 12.38 6.43 -5.57
CA MET A 53 11.47 5.70 -4.69
C MET A 53 10.97 6.64 -3.59
N GLY A 54 9.72 6.49 -3.18
CA GLY A 54 9.16 7.32 -2.12
C GLY A 54 7.65 7.26 -2.03
N ILE A 55 7.09 8.13 -1.19
CA ILE A 55 5.65 8.27 -1.00
C ILE A 55 5.16 9.31 -2.00
N TYR A 56 4.26 8.88 -2.88
CA TYR A 56 3.75 9.72 -3.96
C TYR A 56 2.35 10.27 -3.70
N GLY A 57 1.59 9.65 -2.83
CA GLY A 57 0.24 10.11 -2.55
C GLY A 57 -0.38 9.44 -1.34
N VAL A 58 -1.67 9.69 -1.17
CA VAL A 58 -2.49 9.16 -0.08
C VAL A 58 -3.73 8.52 -0.67
N ALA A 59 -4.07 7.36 -0.14
CA ALA A 59 -5.30 6.64 -0.41
C ALA A 59 -6.03 6.37 0.91
N LYS A 60 -7.19 5.74 0.84
CA LYS A 60 -7.92 5.28 2.03
C LYS A 60 -8.59 3.95 1.74
N VAL A 61 -8.80 3.17 2.80
CA VAL A 61 -9.57 1.93 2.70
C VAL A 61 -11.03 2.26 2.48
N VAL A 62 -11.63 1.73 1.42
CA VAL A 62 -13.06 1.92 1.10
C VAL A 62 -13.86 0.62 1.22
N ARG A 63 -13.20 -0.52 1.30
CA ARG A 63 -13.80 -1.82 1.58
C ARG A 63 -12.80 -2.68 2.34
N GLU A 64 -13.27 -3.27 3.45
CA GLU A 64 -12.45 -4.15 4.29
C GLU A 64 -12.16 -5.48 3.60
N ALA A 65 -11.24 -6.26 4.17
CA ALA A 65 -10.71 -7.47 3.56
C ALA A 65 -11.80 -8.44 3.10
N TYR A 66 -11.63 -8.95 1.89
CA TYR A 66 -12.46 -9.99 1.29
C TYR A 66 -11.57 -10.88 0.41
N PRO A 67 -12.05 -12.07 0.00
CA PRO A 67 -11.19 -13.00 -0.73
C PRO A 67 -10.62 -12.41 -2.02
N ASP A 68 -9.32 -12.61 -2.23
CA ASP A 68 -8.63 -12.20 -3.44
C ASP A 68 -8.96 -13.17 -4.58
N HIS A 69 -9.77 -12.71 -5.53
CA HIS A 69 -10.24 -13.54 -6.64
C HIS A 69 -9.12 -13.97 -7.59
N THR A 70 -8.00 -13.22 -7.64
CA THR A 70 -6.88 -13.56 -8.53
C THR A 70 -6.19 -14.87 -8.11
N ALA A 71 -6.33 -15.27 -6.84
CA ALA A 71 -5.78 -16.53 -6.34
C ALA A 71 -6.44 -17.75 -6.99
N PHE A 72 -7.66 -17.61 -7.50
CA PHE A 72 -8.44 -18.70 -8.09
C PHE A 72 -8.44 -18.71 -9.62
N ASP A 73 -7.80 -17.72 -10.25
CA ASP A 73 -7.76 -17.57 -11.69
C ASP A 73 -6.44 -18.11 -12.25
N PRO A 74 -6.46 -19.29 -12.94
CA PRO A 74 -5.23 -19.87 -13.50
C PRO A 74 -4.52 -19.00 -14.52
N SER A 75 -5.19 -18.00 -15.09
CA SER A 75 -4.58 -17.07 -16.05
C SER A 75 -3.91 -15.87 -15.38
N ASP A 76 -4.13 -15.68 -14.08
CA ASP A 76 -3.55 -14.56 -13.34
C ASP A 76 -2.18 -14.92 -12.79
N GLN A 77 -1.23 -13.97 -12.84
CA GLN A 77 0.12 -14.16 -12.31
C GLN A 77 0.14 -14.43 -10.79
N HIS A 78 -0.93 -14.08 -10.08
CA HIS A 78 -1.06 -14.30 -8.64
C HIS A 78 -1.85 -15.56 -8.30
N PHE A 79 -2.11 -16.41 -9.30
CA PHE A 79 -2.80 -17.68 -9.09
C PHE A 79 -2.10 -18.55 -8.04
N ASP A 80 -2.88 -19.07 -7.10
CA ASP A 80 -2.41 -20.00 -6.09
C ASP A 80 -3.20 -21.31 -6.17
N PRO A 81 -2.61 -22.38 -6.74
CA PRO A 81 -3.32 -23.66 -6.91
C PRO A 81 -3.69 -24.35 -5.58
N LYS A 82 -3.09 -23.92 -4.48
CA LYS A 82 -3.39 -24.45 -3.14
C LYS A 82 -4.53 -23.71 -2.45
N SER A 83 -5.00 -22.58 -3.00
CA SER A 83 -6.07 -21.80 -2.40
C SER A 83 -7.42 -22.45 -2.66
N ASP A 84 -8.24 -22.50 -1.60
CA ASP A 84 -9.57 -23.13 -1.63
C ASP A 84 -10.64 -22.01 -1.56
N PRO A 85 -11.54 -21.92 -2.57
CA PRO A 85 -12.62 -20.92 -2.55
C PRO A 85 -13.54 -21.01 -1.33
N THR A 86 -13.63 -22.19 -0.71
CA THR A 86 -14.45 -22.39 0.51
C THR A 86 -13.71 -21.97 1.78
N ASN A 87 -12.39 -21.81 1.72
CA ASN A 87 -11.55 -21.36 2.83
C ASN A 87 -10.39 -20.54 2.27
N PRO A 88 -10.65 -19.30 1.79
CA PRO A 88 -9.65 -18.50 1.08
C PRO A 88 -8.45 -18.16 1.95
N THR A 89 -7.24 -18.36 1.41
CA THR A 89 -5.98 -18.00 2.08
C THR A 89 -5.68 -16.52 1.88
N TRP A 90 -5.87 -16.00 0.67
CA TRP A 90 -5.45 -14.66 0.29
C TRP A 90 -6.63 -13.69 0.25
N MET A 91 -6.37 -12.50 0.78
CA MET A 91 -7.36 -11.45 0.94
C MET A 91 -6.91 -10.20 0.20
N MET A 92 -7.87 -9.33 -0.13
CA MET A 92 -7.61 -8.01 -0.68
C MET A 92 -8.53 -7.00 0.00
N VAL A 93 -8.16 -5.72 -0.08
CA VAL A 93 -8.98 -4.59 0.34
C VAL A 93 -9.22 -3.70 -0.87
N ASP A 94 -10.26 -2.89 -0.84
CA ASP A 94 -10.43 -1.82 -1.82
C ASP A 94 -9.90 -0.53 -1.24
N VAL A 95 -9.15 0.21 -2.07
CA VAL A 95 -8.59 1.51 -1.71
C VAL A 95 -9.09 2.58 -2.67
N GLY A 96 -9.34 3.78 -2.12
CA GLY A 96 -9.78 4.94 -2.88
C GLY A 96 -8.73 6.04 -2.89
N TYR A 97 -8.74 6.84 -3.94
CA TYR A 97 -7.82 7.97 -4.09
C TYR A 97 -8.17 9.10 -3.11
N VAL A 98 -7.15 9.67 -2.45
CA VAL A 98 -7.30 10.87 -1.62
C VAL A 98 -6.55 12.05 -2.21
N GLY A 99 -5.26 11.87 -2.54
CA GLY A 99 -4.46 12.96 -3.09
C GLY A 99 -3.09 12.50 -3.56
N THR A 100 -2.40 13.40 -4.25
CA THR A 100 -1.04 13.20 -4.74
C THR A 100 -0.14 14.25 -4.11
N PHE A 101 1.03 13.88 -3.63
CA PHE A 101 2.01 14.86 -3.15
C PHE A 101 2.55 15.65 -4.35
N LYS A 102 2.60 16.97 -4.18
CA LYS A 102 3.12 17.89 -5.21
C LYS A 102 4.54 17.51 -5.61
N GLU A 103 5.38 17.19 -4.62
CA GLU A 103 6.68 16.58 -4.80
C GLU A 103 6.70 15.25 -4.03
N PRO A 104 7.16 14.14 -4.60
CA PRO A 104 7.23 12.90 -3.86
C PRO A 104 8.14 13.02 -2.64
N ILE A 105 7.71 12.42 -1.54
CA ILE A 105 8.54 12.34 -0.34
C ILE A 105 9.46 11.14 -0.51
N THR A 106 10.71 11.42 -0.91
CA THR A 106 11.64 10.38 -1.31
C THR A 106 12.10 9.52 -0.13
N LEU A 107 12.51 8.30 -0.42
CA LEU A 107 13.12 7.42 0.58
C LEU A 107 14.32 8.10 1.24
N ALA A 108 15.16 8.83 0.46
CA ALA A 108 16.28 9.58 1.00
C ALA A 108 15.83 10.64 2.01
N THR A 109 14.76 11.37 1.71
CA THR A 109 14.19 12.36 2.63
C THR A 109 13.66 11.70 3.90
N LEU A 110 12.96 10.58 3.77
CA LEU A 110 12.42 9.84 4.92
C LEU A 110 13.55 9.39 5.86
N LYS A 111 14.66 8.90 5.31
CA LYS A 111 15.83 8.47 6.10
C LYS A 111 16.51 9.61 6.85
N GLN A 112 16.38 10.84 6.35
CA GLN A 112 16.99 12.02 6.96
C GLN A 112 16.05 12.77 7.90
N THR A 113 14.77 12.41 7.94
CA THR A 113 13.76 13.11 8.73
C THR A 113 13.82 12.63 10.18
N PRO A 114 14.02 13.54 11.18
CA PRO A 114 14.01 13.16 12.59
C PRO A 114 12.71 12.47 13.00
N LYS A 115 12.82 11.52 13.92
CA LYS A 115 11.72 10.74 14.49
C LYS A 115 11.08 9.72 13.54
N LEU A 116 11.63 9.52 12.33
CA LEU A 116 11.20 8.47 11.40
C LEU A 116 12.16 7.27 11.39
N GLU A 117 13.12 7.21 12.31
CA GLU A 117 14.17 6.18 12.30
C GLU A 117 13.62 4.76 12.42
N LYS A 118 12.44 4.59 13.05
CA LYS A 118 11.80 3.28 13.23
C LYS A 118 10.72 2.98 12.19
N MET A 119 10.48 3.90 11.27
CA MET A 119 9.46 3.71 10.23
C MET A 119 9.81 2.49 9.37
N LEU A 120 8.86 1.58 9.20
CA LEU A 120 9.15 0.28 8.59
C LEU A 120 9.63 0.38 7.14
N VAL A 121 9.11 1.32 6.37
CA VAL A 121 9.46 1.45 4.95
C VAL A 121 10.93 1.81 4.74
N ILE A 122 11.58 2.46 5.70
CA ILE A 122 12.99 2.83 5.59
C ILE A 122 13.93 1.75 6.14
N GLN A 123 13.39 0.71 6.76
CA GLN A 123 14.21 -0.38 7.30
C GLN A 123 14.79 -1.23 6.17
N ARG A 124 16.08 -1.52 6.28
CA ARG A 124 16.77 -2.36 5.31
C ARG A 124 16.20 -3.78 5.32
N GLY A 125 15.94 -4.31 4.13
CA GLY A 125 15.48 -5.70 3.98
C GLY A 125 13.99 -5.91 4.22
N SER A 126 13.22 -4.86 4.47
CA SER A 126 11.76 -4.99 4.56
C SER A 126 11.17 -5.28 3.18
N ARG A 127 10.49 -6.43 3.07
CA ARG A 127 9.84 -6.87 1.83
C ARG A 127 8.33 -6.85 1.89
N LEU A 128 7.77 -6.35 2.99
CA LEU A 128 6.33 -6.25 3.15
C LEU A 128 5.78 -5.14 2.26
N SER A 129 4.82 -5.49 1.41
CA SER A 129 4.13 -4.51 0.55
C SER A 129 3.07 -3.71 1.30
N VAL A 130 2.61 -4.22 2.43
CA VAL A 130 1.66 -3.55 3.32
C VAL A 130 2.27 -3.50 4.70
N GLN A 131 2.41 -2.29 5.26
CA GLN A 131 3.11 -2.07 6.52
C GLN A 131 2.34 -1.07 7.38
N PRO A 132 2.31 -1.25 8.71
CA PRO A 132 1.73 -0.24 9.59
C PRO A 132 2.59 1.02 9.66
N VAL A 133 1.91 2.15 9.87
CA VAL A 133 2.51 3.45 10.12
C VAL A 133 1.92 3.96 11.43
N THR A 134 2.77 4.44 12.34
CA THR A 134 2.27 5.02 13.60
C THR A 134 1.62 6.38 13.35
N PRO A 135 0.68 6.82 14.21
CA PRO A 135 0.10 8.16 14.07
C PRO A 135 1.14 9.28 14.10
N GLU A 136 2.19 9.15 14.90
CA GLU A 136 3.28 10.14 14.95
C GLU A 136 4.03 10.20 13.62
N GLU A 137 4.39 9.04 13.06
CA GLU A 137 5.05 8.95 11.75
C GLU A 137 4.16 9.55 10.66
N TRP A 138 2.88 9.25 10.68
CA TRP A 138 1.91 9.81 9.75
C TRP A 138 1.92 11.35 9.77
N ASP A 139 1.82 11.92 10.96
CA ASP A 139 1.79 13.38 11.13
C ASP A 139 3.08 14.04 10.64
N ILE A 140 4.23 13.42 10.92
CA ILE A 140 5.53 13.94 10.47
C ILE A 140 5.60 13.96 8.95
N VAL A 141 5.25 12.86 8.30
CA VAL A 141 5.27 12.76 6.83
C VAL A 141 4.31 13.77 6.20
N MET A 142 3.12 13.94 6.75
CA MET A 142 2.13 14.90 6.23
C MET A 142 2.59 16.36 6.36
N ARG A 143 3.50 16.65 7.29
CA ARG A 143 4.10 17.99 7.41
C ARG A 143 5.25 18.20 6.42
N VAL A 144 5.93 17.14 6.01
CA VAL A 144 7.04 17.21 5.06
C VAL A 144 6.54 17.50 3.65
N GLY A 145 5.44 16.89 3.25
CA GLY A 145 4.90 16.99 1.90
C GLY A 145 3.69 17.91 1.78
N GLU A 146 3.38 18.29 0.55
CA GLU A 146 2.17 19.04 0.22
C GLU A 146 1.24 18.15 -0.60
N LEU A 147 0.11 17.78 -0.01
CA LEU A 147 -0.87 16.90 -0.66
C LEU A 147 -1.86 17.74 -1.47
N VAL A 148 -2.08 17.35 -2.71
CA VAL A 148 -3.01 17.98 -3.65
C VAL A 148 -4.04 16.94 -4.08
N PRO A 149 -5.35 17.22 -3.98
CA PRO A 149 -6.40 16.29 -4.40
C PRO A 149 -6.42 16.02 -5.92
#